data_dc2d512820e215e75507de4b3b9e7524
#
_entry.id   dc2d512820e215e75507de4b3b9e7524
#
_cell.length_a   1.000
_cell.length_b   1.000
_cell.length_c   1.000
_cell.angle_alpha   90.00
_cell.angle_beta   90.00
_cell.angle_gamma   90.00
#
_symmetry.space_group_name_H-M   'P 1'
#
loop_
_entity.id
_entity.type
_entity.pdbx_description
1 polymer ?
#
loop_
_entity_poly.entity_id
_entity_poly.type
_entity_poly.pdbx_seq_one_letter_code
_entity_poly.pdbx_strand_id
1 'polypeptide(L)'
;MPDNNLPSWRQDLKSSRKKEGKSPSNRWIQLATVSEENEPRLRTVVFRGWYKDSSMIIFTDRRSEKIGHLKSNPNAEILWFFLKTKSQYRFKGKIHELSDNKNYWDLLSEKSKSSWFWGSPGEKINPKVQSTYEILSNLPKSENFVVLNFEIDSVDLLKLEQPVHKRYLWEKINKWGKVEINP
;
A
#
# COMPACT_ATOMS: atom_id res chain seq x y z
N MET A 1 -2.88 -21.45 -15.68
CA MET A 1 -2.65 -22.41 -14.56
C MET A 1 -2.52 -21.57 -13.29
N PRO A 2 -3.11 -21.95 -12.15
CA PRO A 2 -2.85 -21.19 -10.94
C PRO A 2 -1.38 -21.33 -10.58
N ASP A 3 -0.72 -20.19 -10.32
CA ASP A 3 0.68 -20.15 -9.88
C ASP A 3 0.85 -20.94 -8.59
N ASN A 4 1.35 -22.16 -8.74
CA ASN A 4 1.55 -23.11 -7.63
C ASN A 4 2.70 -22.69 -6.67
N ASN A 5 3.26 -21.48 -6.87
CA ASN A 5 4.47 -21.03 -6.17
C ASN A 5 4.23 -19.82 -5.23
N LEU A 6 2.99 -19.36 -5.12
CA LEU A 6 2.70 -18.21 -4.24
C LEU A 6 2.64 -18.64 -2.77
N PRO A 7 3.16 -17.81 -1.85
CA PRO A 7 3.04 -18.07 -0.41
C PRO A 7 1.59 -18.27 0.03
N SER A 8 1.35 -19.20 0.97
CA SER A 8 -0.01 -19.57 1.39
C SER A 8 -0.82 -18.39 1.96
N TRP A 9 -0.17 -17.40 2.57
CA TRP A 9 -0.83 -16.18 3.03
C TRP A 9 -1.52 -15.39 1.89
N ARG A 10 -1.04 -15.53 0.64
CA ARG A 10 -1.67 -14.91 -0.53
C ARG A 10 -3.07 -15.45 -0.78
N GLN A 11 -3.31 -16.73 -0.52
CA GLN A 11 -4.63 -17.35 -0.64
C GLN A 11 -5.56 -16.89 0.49
N ASP A 12 -5.05 -16.83 1.74
CA ASP A 12 -5.79 -16.31 2.89
C ASP A 12 -6.23 -14.86 2.63
N LEU A 13 -5.31 -14.00 2.17
CA LEU A 13 -5.59 -12.61 1.83
C LEU A 13 -6.59 -12.49 0.67
N LYS A 14 -6.44 -13.30 -0.39
CA LYS A 14 -7.38 -13.32 -1.53
C LYS A 14 -8.80 -13.69 -1.06
N SER A 15 -8.92 -14.64 -0.15
CA SER A 15 -10.19 -15.03 0.45
C SER A 15 -10.83 -13.88 1.24
N SER A 16 -10.05 -13.21 2.11
CA SER A 16 -10.51 -12.05 2.88
C SER A 16 -10.96 -10.91 1.96
N ARG A 17 -10.18 -10.59 0.94
CA ARG A 17 -10.52 -9.57 -0.06
C ARG A 17 -11.80 -9.90 -0.84
N LYS A 18 -11.98 -11.18 -1.22
CA LYS A 18 -13.19 -11.64 -1.93
C LYS A 18 -14.43 -11.42 -1.07
N LYS A 19 -14.37 -11.75 0.22
CA LYS A 19 -15.48 -11.55 1.17
C LYS A 19 -15.75 -10.07 1.42
N GLU A 20 -14.72 -9.23 1.48
CA GLU A 20 -14.85 -7.78 1.66
C GLU A 20 -15.56 -7.12 0.46
N GLY A 21 -15.38 -7.65 -0.74
CA GLY A 21 -16.08 -7.26 -1.96
C GLY A 21 -15.69 -5.87 -2.45
N LYS A 22 -16.68 -5.01 -2.76
CA LYS A 22 -16.47 -3.66 -3.31
C LYS A 22 -16.21 -2.59 -2.26
N SER A 23 -16.12 -2.94 -0.97
CA SER A 23 -15.82 -1.99 0.11
C SER A 23 -14.49 -1.27 -0.14
N PRO A 24 -14.36 0.03 0.17
CA PRO A 24 -13.10 0.76 0.11
C PRO A 24 -11.97 0.08 0.90
N SER A 25 -12.27 -0.57 2.04
CA SER A 25 -11.33 -1.35 2.85
C SER A 25 -10.63 -2.48 2.06
N ASN A 26 -11.21 -2.93 0.94
CA ASN A 26 -10.57 -3.88 0.04
C ASN A 26 -9.34 -3.31 -0.70
N ARG A 27 -9.11 -1.99 -0.64
CA ARG A 27 -8.00 -1.30 -1.31
C ARG A 27 -7.29 -0.28 -0.42
N TRP A 28 -7.93 0.19 0.64
CA TRP A 28 -7.33 1.14 1.57
C TRP A 28 -6.50 0.41 2.60
N ILE A 29 -5.22 0.76 2.66
CA ILE A 29 -4.25 0.16 3.57
C ILE A 29 -3.58 1.28 4.37
N GLN A 30 -3.20 0.99 5.60
CA GLN A 30 -2.49 1.92 6.46
C GLN A 30 -1.00 1.67 6.35
N LEU A 31 -0.26 2.69 5.91
CA LEU A 31 1.19 2.65 5.76
C LEU A 31 1.86 3.40 6.90
N ALA A 32 2.69 2.71 7.66
CA ALA A 32 3.60 3.28 8.64
C ALA A 32 5.00 3.44 8.05
N THR A 33 5.59 4.62 8.26
CA THR A 33 6.98 4.95 7.95
C THR A 33 7.59 5.67 9.15
N VAL A 34 8.90 5.83 9.17
CA VAL A 34 9.63 6.54 10.23
C VAL A 34 10.21 7.83 9.65
N SER A 35 9.97 8.97 10.29
CA SER A 35 10.57 10.25 9.89
C SER A 35 12.06 10.30 10.21
N GLU A 36 12.75 11.35 9.74
CA GLU A 36 14.18 11.57 10.05
C GLU A 36 14.42 11.81 11.56
N GLU A 37 13.40 12.32 12.26
CA GLU A 37 13.41 12.50 13.71
C GLU A 37 13.06 11.21 14.48
N ASN A 38 12.99 10.07 13.80
CA ASN A 38 12.59 8.77 14.35
C ASN A 38 11.14 8.73 14.89
N GLU A 39 10.25 9.58 14.38
CA GLU A 39 8.85 9.55 14.73
C GLU A 39 8.05 8.62 13.83
N PRO A 40 7.13 7.80 14.39
CA PRO A 40 6.23 6.99 13.58
C PRO A 40 5.22 7.88 12.83
N ARG A 41 5.06 7.65 11.54
CA ARG A 41 4.13 8.37 10.68
C ARG A 41 3.19 7.40 9.98
N LEU A 42 1.88 7.54 10.25
CA LEU A 42 0.83 6.66 9.73
C LEU A 42 -0.12 7.42 8.80
N ARG A 43 -0.47 6.81 7.66
CA ARG A 43 -1.48 7.33 6.73
C ARG A 43 -2.15 6.23 5.94
N THR A 44 -3.33 6.53 5.40
CA THR A 44 -3.99 5.64 4.45
C THR A 44 -3.41 5.86 3.05
N VAL A 45 -3.12 4.76 2.37
CA VAL A 45 -2.74 4.72 0.96
C VAL A 45 -3.60 3.67 0.23
N VAL A 46 -3.53 3.67 -1.11
CA VAL A 46 -4.34 2.76 -1.92
C VAL A 46 -3.47 1.65 -2.49
N PHE A 47 -3.81 0.41 -2.17
CA PHE A 47 -3.25 -0.76 -2.84
C PHE A 47 -3.65 -0.75 -4.32
N ARG A 48 -2.65 -0.77 -5.21
CA ARG A 48 -2.83 -0.67 -6.66
C ARG A 48 -2.66 -1.99 -7.38
N GLY A 49 -2.10 -2.97 -6.73
CA GLY A 49 -1.87 -4.29 -7.31
C GLY A 49 -0.62 -4.96 -6.77
N TRP A 50 -0.31 -6.08 -7.36
CA TRP A 50 0.90 -6.83 -7.04
C TRP A 50 1.98 -6.55 -8.08
N TYR A 51 3.22 -6.47 -7.61
CA TYR A 51 4.41 -6.50 -8.43
C TYR A 51 5.22 -7.73 -8.02
N LYS A 52 5.40 -8.69 -8.93
CA LYS A 52 5.93 -10.02 -8.58
C LYS A 52 5.09 -10.72 -7.49
N ASP A 53 5.60 -11.76 -6.88
CA ASP A 53 4.83 -12.65 -6.01
C ASP A 53 4.51 -12.08 -4.63
N SER A 54 5.40 -11.27 -4.07
CA SER A 54 5.30 -10.78 -2.70
C SER A 54 5.57 -9.28 -2.56
N SER A 55 5.23 -8.49 -3.57
CA SER A 55 5.43 -7.05 -3.54
C SER A 55 4.13 -6.31 -3.87
N MET A 56 3.84 -5.23 -3.15
CA MET A 56 2.64 -4.40 -3.34
C MET A 56 2.98 -3.09 -4.05
N ILE A 57 2.11 -2.66 -4.96
CA ILE A 57 2.21 -1.36 -5.64
C ILE A 57 1.35 -0.33 -4.95
N ILE A 58 1.93 0.84 -4.71
CA ILE A 58 1.29 2.03 -4.17
C ILE A 58 1.69 3.23 -5.05
N PHE A 59 0.72 4.08 -5.40
CA PHE A 59 1.00 5.35 -6.08
C PHE A 59 1.04 6.48 -5.06
N THR A 60 1.99 7.39 -5.22
CA THR A 60 2.13 8.54 -4.33
C THR A 60 2.69 9.76 -5.04
N ASP A 61 2.55 10.92 -4.42
CA ASP A 61 3.13 12.18 -4.87
C ASP A 61 4.57 12.30 -4.36
N ARG A 62 5.48 12.69 -5.26
CA ARG A 62 6.91 12.92 -4.96
C ARG A 62 7.11 13.98 -3.88
N ARG A 63 6.23 14.97 -3.82
CA ARG A 63 6.26 16.07 -2.86
C ARG A 63 5.76 15.69 -1.47
N SER A 64 5.21 14.48 -1.28
CA SER A 64 4.70 14.05 0.02
C SER A 64 5.83 13.65 0.98
N GLU A 65 5.67 13.97 2.26
CA GLU A 65 6.64 13.70 3.34
C GLU A 65 7.18 12.27 3.35
N LYS A 66 6.31 11.29 3.04
CA LYS A 66 6.73 9.88 3.05
C LYS A 66 7.87 9.56 2.09
N ILE A 67 8.07 10.36 1.03
CA ILE A 67 9.20 10.17 0.11
C ILE A 67 10.53 10.49 0.82
N GLY A 68 10.57 11.56 1.63
CA GLY A 68 11.72 11.86 2.49
C GLY A 68 11.99 10.72 3.48
N HIS A 69 10.96 10.29 4.21
CA HIS A 69 11.06 9.19 5.17
C HIS A 69 11.66 7.92 4.54
N LEU A 70 11.14 7.51 3.37
CA LEU A 70 11.56 6.29 2.69
C LEU A 70 12.96 6.38 2.06
N LYS A 71 13.44 7.59 1.75
CA LYS A 71 14.84 7.79 1.33
C LYS A 71 15.82 7.59 2.49
N SER A 72 15.46 8.08 3.67
CA SER A 72 16.29 7.95 4.88
C SER A 72 16.16 6.55 5.50
N ASN A 73 14.96 6.00 5.51
CA ASN A 73 14.70 4.67 6.08
C ASN A 73 13.64 3.93 5.24
N PRO A 74 14.04 2.95 4.40
CA PRO A 74 13.11 2.22 3.54
C PRO A 74 12.21 1.23 4.29
N ASN A 75 12.46 0.95 5.57
CA ASN A 75 11.65 0.04 6.37
C ASN A 75 10.25 0.61 6.58
N ALA A 76 9.24 -0.23 6.37
CA ALA A 76 7.85 0.16 6.49
C ALA A 76 7.00 -1.02 6.99
N GLU A 77 5.86 -0.68 7.55
CA GLU A 77 4.83 -1.66 7.89
C GLU A 77 3.49 -1.23 7.31
N ILE A 78 2.74 -2.20 6.77
CA ILE A 78 1.38 -1.99 6.26
C ILE A 78 0.41 -2.79 7.13
N LEU A 79 -0.64 -2.11 7.59
CA LEU A 79 -1.81 -2.74 8.17
C LEU A 79 -2.93 -2.81 7.12
N TRP A 80 -3.55 -4.00 6.97
CA TRP A 80 -4.74 -4.19 6.16
C TRP A 80 -5.80 -4.95 6.98
N PHE A 81 -6.88 -4.27 7.30
CA PHE A 81 -7.95 -4.84 8.10
C PHE A 81 -9.20 -5.10 7.26
N PHE A 82 -9.71 -6.32 7.36
CA PHE A 82 -10.94 -6.77 6.69
C PHE A 82 -12.05 -6.97 7.72
N LEU A 83 -13.03 -6.09 7.69
CA LEU A 83 -14.11 -6.07 8.68
C LEU A 83 -14.98 -7.33 8.60
N LYS A 84 -15.34 -7.79 7.39
CA LYS A 84 -16.21 -8.95 7.19
C LYS A 84 -15.58 -10.26 7.66
N THR A 85 -14.27 -10.38 7.57
CA THR A 85 -13.55 -11.57 8.03
C THR A 85 -12.91 -11.39 9.39
N LYS A 86 -13.04 -10.20 9.98
CA LYS A 86 -12.40 -9.81 11.25
C LYS A 86 -10.92 -10.19 11.26
N SER A 87 -10.24 -9.92 10.12
CA SER A 87 -8.87 -10.34 9.89
C SER A 87 -7.96 -9.13 9.73
N GLN A 88 -6.93 -9.06 10.57
CA GLN A 88 -5.89 -8.05 10.52
C GLN A 88 -4.63 -8.65 9.92
N TYR A 89 -4.18 -8.11 8.80
CA TYR A 89 -2.89 -8.44 8.21
C TYR A 89 -1.90 -7.31 8.48
N ARG A 90 -0.72 -7.63 9.01
CA ARG A 90 0.42 -6.74 9.08
C ARG A 90 1.50 -7.27 8.15
N PHE A 91 1.97 -6.41 7.27
CA PHE A 91 3.04 -6.71 6.33
C PHE A 91 4.24 -5.86 6.70
N LYS A 92 5.34 -6.49 7.05
CA LYS A 92 6.61 -5.80 7.31
C LYS A 92 7.55 -6.00 6.13
N GLY A 93 8.28 -4.94 5.77
CA GLY A 93 9.20 -5.01 4.63
C GLY A 93 9.85 -3.68 4.31
N LYS A 94 10.28 -3.52 3.05
CA LYS A 94 10.98 -2.33 2.57
C LYS A 94 10.28 -1.75 1.35
N ILE A 95 10.33 -0.43 1.24
CA ILE A 95 9.76 0.29 0.09
C ILE A 95 10.86 0.90 -0.75
N HIS A 96 10.75 0.70 -2.07
CA HIS A 96 11.62 1.30 -3.07
C HIS A 96 10.79 1.97 -4.17
N GLU A 97 11.30 3.03 -4.77
CA GLU A 97 10.70 3.64 -5.95
C GLU A 97 10.99 2.78 -7.19
N LEU A 98 9.97 2.53 -8.03
CA LEU A 98 10.16 1.91 -9.34
C LEU A 98 10.53 2.98 -10.37
N SER A 99 11.66 2.80 -11.04
CA SER A 99 12.15 3.70 -12.09
C SER A 99 11.27 3.68 -13.34
N ASP A 100 10.84 2.49 -13.78
CA ASP A 100 9.90 2.33 -14.90
C ASP A 100 8.46 2.36 -14.39
N ASN A 101 7.83 3.52 -14.49
CA ASN A 101 6.48 3.74 -13.99
C ASN A 101 5.51 4.29 -15.08
N LYS A 102 5.93 4.38 -16.35
CA LYS A 102 5.11 4.91 -17.43
C LYS A 102 3.84 4.10 -17.65
N ASN A 103 3.96 2.79 -17.67
CA ASN A 103 2.82 1.88 -17.86
C ASN A 103 1.74 2.07 -16.80
N TYR A 104 2.11 2.40 -15.55
CA TYR A 104 1.17 2.68 -14.47
C TYR A 104 0.46 4.03 -14.65
N TRP A 105 1.15 5.03 -15.22
CA TRP A 105 0.56 6.32 -15.55
C TRP A 105 -0.50 6.18 -16.64
N ASP A 106 -0.21 5.42 -17.67
CA ASP A 106 -1.10 5.24 -18.83
C ASP A 106 -2.42 4.56 -18.44
N LEU A 107 -2.43 3.74 -17.39
CA LEU A 107 -3.62 3.10 -16.82
C LEU A 107 -4.51 4.04 -15.97
N LEU A 108 -4.07 5.26 -15.67
CA LEU A 108 -4.84 6.19 -14.86
C LEU A 108 -5.94 6.86 -15.69
N SER A 109 -7.10 7.11 -15.05
CA SER A 109 -8.14 7.98 -15.63
C SER A 109 -7.66 9.43 -15.67
N GLU A 110 -8.21 10.25 -16.58
CA GLU A 110 -7.90 11.68 -16.70
C GLU A 110 -8.09 12.42 -15.36
N LYS A 111 -9.17 12.12 -14.64
CA LYS A 111 -9.39 12.65 -13.28
C LYS A 111 -8.24 12.30 -12.33
N SER A 112 -7.74 11.08 -12.36
CA SER A 112 -6.62 10.68 -11.51
C SER A 112 -5.33 11.37 -11.96
N LYS A 113 -5.06 11.48 -13.27
CA LYS A 113 -3.89 12.18 -13.81
C LYS A 113 -3.87 13.64 -13.40
N SER A 114 -5.02 14.32 -13.49
CA SER A 114 -5.15 15.74 -13.13
C SER A 114 -4.74 16.02 -11.68
N SER A 115 -5.02 15.10 -10.75
CA SER A 115 -4.67 15.29 -9.34
C SER A 115 -3.17 15.43 -9.06
N TRP A 116 -2.30 14.95 -9.95
CA TRP A 116 -0.85 15.07 -9.81
C TRP A 116 -0.30 16.45 -10.18
N PHE A 117 -1.15 17.32 -10.74
CA PHE A 117 -0.83 18.70 -11.09
C PHE A 117 -1.43 19.72 -10.12
N TRP A 118 -2.15 19.26 -9.09
CA TRP A 118 -2.72 20.10 -8.04
C TRP A 118 -1.63 20.57 -7.06
N GLY A 119 -2.02 21.38 -6.07
CA GLY A 119 -1.13 21.85 -5.01
C GLY A 119 -0.43 20.71 -4.27
N SER A 120 0.69 21.01 -3.63
CA SER A 120 1.50 20.02 -2.91
C SER A 120 0.74 19.43 -1.72
N PRO A 121 0.84 18.11 -1.50
CA PRO A 121 0.24 17.49 -0.32
C PRO A 121 0.73 18.14 0.98
N GLY A 122 -0.19 18.52 1.87
CA GLY A 122 0.14 19.11 3.17
C GLY A 122 0.35 20.62 3.17
N GLU A 123 0.41 21.28 2.00
CA GLU A 123 0.46 22.75 1.94
C GLU A 123 -0.85 23.40 2.36
N LYS A 124 -0.75 24.60 2.95
CA LYS A 124 -1.92 25.42 3.24
C LYS A 124 -2.62 25.82 1.94
N ILE A 125 -3.93 25.62 1.90
CA ILE A 125 -4.74 26.01 0.74
C ILE A 125 -4.68 27.55 0.59
N ASN A 126 -4.26 28.01 -0.60
CA ASN A 126 -4.39 29.41 -0.97
C ASN A 126 -5.74 29.64 -1.63
N PRO A 127 -6.68 30.38 -1.00
CA PRO A 127 -8.02 30.59 -1.55
C PRO A 127 -8.02 31.27 -2.91
N LYS A 128 -6.96 32.03 -3.24
CA LYS A 128 -6.83 32.72 -4.54
C LYS A 128 -6.39 31.80 -5.68
N VAL A 129 -5.87 30.58 -5.36
CA VAL A 129 -5.37 29.59 -6.32
C VAL A 129 -6.33 28.39 -6.44
N GLN A 130 -7.41 28.35 -5.68
CA GLN A 130 -8.34 27.23 -5.56
C GLN A 130 -9.15 26.89 -6.83
N SER A 131 -8.95 27.62 -7.93
CA SER A 131 -9.65 27.35 -9.20
C SER A 131 -9.11 26.17 -10.02
N THR A 132 -8.19 25.36 -9.51
CA THR A 132 -7.42 24.41 -10.32
C THR A 132 -7.64 22.91 -10.01
N TYR A 133 -8.77 22.53 -9.41
CA TYR A 133 -9.16 21.11 -9.37
C TYR A 133 -9.87 20.67 -10.67
N GLU A 134 -9.49 21.25 -11.78
CA GLU A 134 -10.03 20.92 -13.10
C GLU A 134 -9.54 19.54 -13.55
N ILE A 135 -10.42 18.83 -14.26
CA ILE A 135 -10.07 17.61 -14.96
C ILE A 135 -9.52 18.02 -16.32
N LEU A 136 -8.22 17.82 -16.51
CA LEU A 136 -7.52 18.12 -17.74
C LEU A 136 -7.36 16.85 -18.56
N SER A 137 -7.43 16.98 -19.89
CA SER A 137 -7.26 15.86 -20.82
C SER A 137 -5.87 15.86 -21.46
N ASN A 138 -5.41 14.68 -21.88
CA ASN A 138 -4.14 14.49 -22.60
C ASN A 138 -2.91 14.98 -21.83
N LEU A 139 -2.92 14.86 -20.51
CA LEU A 139 -1.81 15.27 -19.68
C LEU A 139 -0.59 14.38 -19.90
N PRO A 140 0.62 14.98 -20.03
CA PRO A 140 1.85 14.23 -19.98
C PRO A 140 2.03 13.58 -18.62
N LYS A 141 2.92 12.58 -18.53
CA LYS A 141 3.24 11.99 -17.23
C LYS A 141 3.81 13.05 -16.29
N SER A 142 3.18 13.23 -15.13
CA SER A 142 3.66 14.17 -14.12
C SER A 142 4.99 13.70 -13.50
N GLU A 143 5.92 14.60 -13.29
CA GLU A 143 7.16 14.36 -12.52
C GLU A 143 6.87 14.02 -11.05
N ASN A 144 5.71 14.46 -10.54
CA ASN A 144 5.26 14.17 -9.20
C ASN A 144 4.68 12.75 -9.04
N PHE A 145 4.42 12.04 -10.15
CA PHE A 145 3.90 10.68 -10.09
C PHE A 145 5.00 9.68 -9.74
N VAL A 146 4.85 9.03 -8.59
CA VAL A 146 5.76 8.02 -8.09
C VAL A 146 5.03 6.71 -7.87
N VAL A 147 5.65 5.62 -8.30
CA VAL A 147 5.22 4.24 -8.02
C VAL A 147 6.17 3.65 -6.98
N LEU A 148 5.60 3.29 -5.84
CA LEU A 148 6.31 2.61 -4.77
C LEU A 148 6.07 1.11 -4.87
N ASN A 149 7.16 0.35 -4.77
CA ASN A 149 7.17 -1.10 -4.62
C ASN A 149 7.48 -1.45 -3.16
N PHE A 150 6.52 -2.03 -2.46
CA PHE A 150 6.70 -2.54 -1.11
C PHE A 150 7.03 -4.03 -1.16
N GLU A 151 8.29 -4.37 -0.92
CA GLU A 151 8.77 -5.74 -0.81
C GLU A 151 8.51 -6.29 0.58
N ILE A 152 7.72 -7.36 0.66
CA ILE A 152 7.27 -7.95 1.91
C ILE A 152 8.33 -8.95 2.40
N ASP A 153 8.73 -8.81 3.67
CA ASP A 153 9.65 -9.73 4.35
C ASP A 153 8.91 -10.64 5.34
N SER A 154 7.82 -10.16 5.95
CA SER A 154 6.96 -10.98 6.81
C SER A 154 5.51 -10.58 6.74
N VAL A 155 4.63 -11.53 7.03
CA VAL A 155 3.18 -11.36 7.10
C VAL A 155 2.67 -11.95 8.41
N ASP A 156 1.98 -11.14 9.19
CA ASP A 156 1.35 -11.50 10.45
C ASP A 156 -0.17 -11.36 10.29
N LEU A 157 -0.89 -12.45 10.43
CA LEU A 157 -2.35 -12.50 10.34
C LEU A 157 -2.95 -12.78 11.71
N LEU A 158 -3.69 -11.82 12.25
CA LEU A 158 -4.55 -12.01 13.41
C LEU A 158 -6.00 -12.14 12.95
N LYS A 159 -6.63 -13.26 13.29
CA LYS A 159 -8.07 -13.50 13.10
C LYS A 159 -8.78 -13.33 14.42
N LEU A 160 -9.69 -12.36 14.49
CA LEU A 160 -10.50 -12.06 15.67
C LEU A 160 -11.72 -13.00 15.74
N GLU A 161 -11.44 -14.30 15.81
CA GLU A 161 -12.44 -15.36 15.89
C GLU A 161 -12.89 -15.56 17.35
N GLN A 162 -14.09 -16.13 17.54
CA GLN A 162 -14.61 -16.53 18.83
C GLN A 162 -14.63 -18.06 18.90
N PRO A 163 -14.41 -18.71 20.04
CA PRO A 163 -14.08 -18.12 21.35
C PRO A 163 -12.61 -17.72 21.53
N VAL A 164 -11.71 -18.11 20.60
CA VAL A 164 -10.27 -17.86 20.71
C VAL A 164 -9.77 -17.22 19.41
N HIS A 165 -8.99 -16.17 19.54
CA HIS A 165 -8.31 -15.57 18.41
C HIS A 165 -7.24 -16.52 17.87
N LYS A 166 -6.95 -16.42 16.57
CA LYS A 166 -5.88 -17.19 15.92
C LYS A 166 -4.90 -16.24 15.28
N ARG A 167 -3.62 -16.52 15.42
CA ARG A 167 -2.55 -15.71 14.83
C ARG A 167 -1.54 -16.57 14.10
N TYR A 168 -1.17 -16.14 12.92
CA TYR A 168 -0.25 -16.82 12.03
C TYR A 168 0.84 -15.88 11.54
N LEU A 169 2.06 -16.42 11.46
CA LEU A 169 3.23 -15.70 10.95
C LEU A 169 3.81 -16.44 9.75
N TRP A 170 4.22 -15.68 8.75
CA TRP A 170 5.00 -16.14 7.60
C TRP A 170 6.19 -15.20 7.43
N GLU A 171 7.36 -15.74 7.19
CA GLU A 171 8.58 -14.98 6.97
C GLU A 171 9.28 -15.45 5.69
N LYS A 172 9.74 -14.49 4.90
CA LYS A 172 10.46 -14.75 3.64
C LYS A 172 11.72 -15.59 3.87
N ILE A 173 12.46 -15.30 4.96
CA ILE A 173 13.68 -16.02 5.32
C ILE A 173 13.40 -17.51 5.61
N ASN A 174 12.22 -17.83 6.08
CA ASN A 174 11.75 -19.19 6.36
C ASN A 174 10.93 -19.78 5.18
N LYS A 175 11.18 -19.27 3.94
CA LYS A 175 10.50 -19.72 2.71
C LYS A 175 8.98 -19.70 2.81
N TRP A 176 8.45 -18.70 3.55
CA TRP A 176 7.01 -18.51 3.76
C TRP A 176 6.31 -19.68 4.47
N GLY A 177 7.02 -20.45 5.29
CA GLY A 177 6.41 -21.46 6.16
C GLY A 177 5.40 -20.82 7.11
N LYS A 178 4.19 -21.42 7.20
CA LYS A 178 3.15 -20.93 8.11
C LYS A 178 3.44 -21.41 9.52
N VAL A 179 3.51 -20.48 10.46
CA VAL A 179 3.65 -20.76 11.91
C VAL A 179 2.46 -20.19 12.64
N GLU A 180 1.81 -21.00 13.47
CA GLU A 180 0.78 -20.52 14.40
C GLU A 180 1.46 -20.03 15.68
N ILE A 181 1.09 -18.85 16.14
CA ILE A 181 1.66 -18.18 17.32
C ILE A 181 0.53 -17.70 18.24
N ASN A 182 0.86 -17.39 19.49
CA ASN A 182 -0.13 -16.84 20.42
C ASN A 182 -0.67 -15.48 19.89
N PRO A 183 -1.99 -15.28 19.97
CA PRO A 183 -2.63 -14.05 19.52
C PRO A 183 -2.29 -12.82 20.37
#